data_665a437d4853e8537fb662fd9357e24a
#
_entry.id   665a437d4853e8537fb662fd9357e24a
#
_cell.length_a   1.000
_cell.length_b   1.000
_cell.length_c   1.000
_cell.angle_alpha   90.00
_cell.angle_beta   90.00
_cell.angle_gamma   90.00
#
_symmetry.space_group_name_H-M   'P 1'
#
loop_
_entity.id
_entity.type
_entity.pdbx_description
1 polymer ?
#
loop_
_entity_poly.entity_id
_entity_poly.type
_entity_poly.pdbx_seq_one_letter_code
_entity_poly.pdbx_strand_id
1 'polypeptide(L)'
;RALNVDGPANLARLAKKLGAWMLHISTDYVFDGAGDRPYLESDPIGPTGVYGKTKADGERAVLDNCAESVVLRTAWLYGAHGPNFVATMLRLMKERPSIGVVADQKGTPTWAADLARAILAIARSGRKRYGVYHFTNSGETTWHGFATEIHRLGREYGIIERDCEVKPLRTDEYPTKAKRPAYSVLSKDKIKADYPVEVPDWKRSLARYFEEAHYTNAPKH
;
A
#
# COMPACT_ATOMS: atom_id res chain seq x y z
N ARG A 1 -15.54 -10.46 8.33
CA ARG A 1 -16.56 -10.18 7.31
C ARG A 1 -17.23 -8.84 7.57
N ALA A 2 -17.70 -8.56 8.80
CA ALA A 2 -18.42 -7.33 9.13
C ALA A 2 -17.70 -6.04 8.63
N LEU A 3 -16.39 -5.87 8.90
CA LEU A 3 -15.63 -4.69 8.50
C LEU A 3 -15.34 -4.61 7.00
N ASN A 4 -15.07 -5.73 6.35
CA ASN A 4 -14.59 -5.73 4.95
C ASN A 4 -15.70 -5.93 3.91
N VAL A 5 -16.87 -6.41 4.30
CA VAL A 5 -17.99 -6.71 3.39
C VAL A 5 -19.25 -5.96 3.79
N ASP A 6 -19.78 -6.24 4.99
CA ASP A 6 -21.09 -5.74 5.40
C ASP A 6 -21.07 -4.22 5.63
N GLY A 7 -20.01 -3.70 6.27
CA GLY A 7 -19.82 -2.26 6.47
C GLY A 7 -19.73 -1.49 5.14
N PRO A 8 -18.82 -1.83 4.21
CA PRO A 8 -18.77 -1.22 2.89
C PRO A 8 -20.07 -1.31 2.09
N ALA A 9 -20.78 -2.45 2.14
CA ALA A 9 -22.07 -2.61 1.49
C ALA A 9 -23.12 -1.64 2.05
N ASN A 10 -23.16 -1.46 3.39
CA ASN A 10 -24.07 -0.51 4.03
C ASN A 10 -23.78 0.94 3.62
N LEU A 11 -22.49 1.31 3.59
CA LEU A 11 -22.06 2.64 3.14
C LEU A 11 -22.39 2.88 1.66
N ALA A 12 -22.19 1.88 0.79
CA ALA A 12 -22.53 1.97 -0.62
C ALA A 12 -24.03 2.16 -0.86
N ARG A 13 -24.88 1.42 -0.13
CA ARG A 13 -26.34 1.62 -0.17
C ARG A 13 -26.75 3.03 0.28
N LEU A 14 -26.13 3.52 1.34
CA LEU A 14 -26.38 4.88 1.83
C LEU A 14 -25.93 5.94 0.82
N ALA A 15 -24.74 5.79 0.25
CA ALA A 15 -24.23 6.68 -0.79
C ALA A 15 -25.19 6.76 -1.97
N LYS A 16 -25.63 5.60 -2.50
CA LYS A 16 -26.63 5.53 -3.58
C LYS A 16 -27.93 6.25 -3.19
N LYS A 17 -28.45 6.02 -1.98
CA LYS A 17 -29.68 6.66 -1.49
C LYS A 17 -29.57 8.20 -1.43
N LEU A 18 -28.37 8.70 -1.13
CA LEU A 18 -28.09 10.14 -1.03
C LEU A 18 -27.66 10.77 -2.37
N GLY A 19 -27.58 10.02 -3.46
CA GLY A 19 -27.03 10.49 -4.74
C GLY A 19 -25.55 10.87 -4.64
N ALA A 20 -24.82 10.27 -3.70
CA ALA A 20 -23.40 10.50 -3.50
C ALA A 20 -22.58 9.38 -4.14
N TRP A 21 -21.40 9.70 -4.66
CA TRP A 21 -20.42 8.70 -5.07
C TRP A 21 -19.60 8.21 -3.86
N MET A 22 -18.95 7.05 -3.99
CA MET A 22 -18.18 6.44 -2.92
C MET A 22 -16.75 6.10 -3.40
N LEU A 23 -15.75 6.31 -2.53
CA LEU A 23 -14.41 5.76 -2.72
C LEU A 23 -14.12 4.72 -1.63
N HIS A 24 -13.74 3.50 -2.05
CA HIS A 24 -13.43 2.37 -1.19
C HIS A 24 -11.99 1.93 -1.37
N ILE A 25 -11.24 1.79 -0.26
CA ILE A 25 -9.85 1.30 -0.30
C ILE A 25 -9.85 -0.23 -0.25
N SER A 26 -9.15 -0.82 -1.20
CA SER A 26 -8.90 -2.26 -1.29
C SER A 26 -7.41 -2.58 -1.27
N THR A 27 -7.01 -3.78 -1.69
CA THR A 27 -5.67 -4.34 -1.50
C THR A 27 -5.22 -5.15 -2.73
N ASP A 28 -3.90 -5.27 -2.90
CA ASP A 28 -3.23 -6.18 -3.81
C ASP A 28 -3.49 -7.66 -3.48
N TYR A 29 -3.84 -7.99 -2.23
CA TYR A 29 -4.15 -9.37 -1.80
C TYR A 29 -5.41 -9.96 -2.45
N VAL A 30 -6.13 -9.21 -3.28
CA VAL A 30 -7.19 -9.75 -4.12
C VAL A 30 -6.64 -10.59 -5.29
N PHE A 31 -5.36 -10.45 -5.64
CA PHE A 31 -4.67 -11.27 -6.62
C PHE A 31 -4.04 -12.51 -5.99
N ASP A 32 -3.69 -13.48 -6.83
CA ASP A 32 -3.04 -14.74 -6.39
C ASP A 32 -1.56 -14.58 -6.02
N GLY A 33 -0.93 -13.51 -6.49
CA GLY A 33 0.47 -13.20 -6.23
C GLY A 33 1.47 -13.99 -7.07
N ALA A 34 1.03 -14.63 -8.16
CA ALA A 34 1.85 -15.43 -9.07
C ALA A 34 2.18 -14.70 -10.39
N GLY A 35 1.89 -13.41 -10.50
CA GLY A 35 2.15 -12.60 -11.68
C GLY A 35 3.64 -12.42 -11.98
N ASP A 36 3.95 -12.16 -13.24
CA ASP A 36 5.29 -11.85 -13.77
C ASP A 36 5.38 -10.42 -14.36
N ARG A 37 4.27 -9.72 -14.40
CA ARG A 37 4.13 -8.32 -14.82
C ARG A 37 3.18 -7.57 -13.87
N PRO A 38 3.20 -6.21 -13.87
CA PRO A 38 2.27 -5.43 -13.07
C PRO A 38 0.82 -5.83 -13.35
N TYR A 39 0.06 -6.16 -12.29
CA TYR A 39 -1.35 -6.48 -12.38
C TYR A 39 -2.15 -5.31 -12.92
N LEU A 40 -3.01 -5.57 -13.90
CA LEU A 40 -4.01 -4.64 -14.40
C LEU A 40 -5.30 -4.76 -13.59
N GLU A 41 -6.14 -3.73 -13.61
CA GLU A 41 -7.45 -3.76 -12.96
C GLU A 41 -8.39 -4.81 -13.55
N SER A 42 -8.18 -5.18 -14.82
CA SER A 42 -8.90 -6.22 -15.54
C SER A 42 -8.40 -7.64 -15.33
N ASP A 43 -7.26 -7.81 -14.68
CA ASP A 43 -6.70 -9.15 -14.43
C ASP A 43 -7.62 -9.94 -13.48
N PRO A 44 -7.71 -11.27 -13.65
CA PRO A 44 -8.49 -12.11 -12.77
C PRO A 44 -8.04 -12.00 -11.31
N ILE A 45 -8.97 -11.84 -10.40
CA ILE A 45 -8.68 -11.92 -8.96
C ILE A 45 -8.67 -13.36 -8.50
N GLY A 46 -7.74 -13.71 -7.58
CA GLY A 46 -7.55 -15.06 -7.07
C GLY A 46 -7.00 -15.05 -5.63
N PRO A 47 -7.72 -14.46 -4.66
CA PRO A 47 -7.19 -14.27 -3.32
C PRO A 47 -6.88 -15.62 -2.64
N THR A 48 -5.66 -15.80 -2.16
CA THR A 48 -5.18 -17.03 -1.53
C THR A 48 -5.46 -17.09 -0.01
N GLY A 49 -5.84 -15.96 0.62
CA GLY A 49 -6.07 -15.85 2.06
C GLY A 49 -7.42 -15.23 2.41
N VAL A 50 -7.83 -15.39 3.66
CA VAL A 50 -9.12 -14.86 4.17
C VAL A 50 -9.21 -13.34 4.04
N TYR A 51 -8.11 -12.62 4.31
CA TYR A 51 -8.07 -11.17 4.16
C TYR A 51 -8.36 -10.74 2.72
N GLY A 52 -7.61 -11.26 1.75
CA GLY A 52 -7.82 -10.95 0.34
C GLY A 52 -9.23 -11.31 -0.14
N LYS A 53 -9.74 -12.50 0.27
CA LYS A 53 -11.09 -12.93 -0.06
C LYS A 53 -12.16 -11.97 0.48
N THR A 54 -12.07 -11.58 1.75
CA THR A 54 -13.04 -10.64 2.33
C THR A 54 -12.94 -9.25 1.71
N LYS A 55 -11.74 -8.80 1.31
CA LYS A 55 -11.57 -7.53 0.59
C LYS A 55 -12.18 -7.61 -0.82
N ALA A 56 -11.96 -8.70 -1.55
CA ALA A 56 -12.57 -8.93 -2.87
C ALA A 56 -14.11 -8.99 -2.80
N ASP A 57 -14.66 -9.67 -1.79
CA ASP A 57 -16.11 -9.67 -1.53
C ASP A 57 -16.62 -8.26 -1.22
N GLY A 58 -15.84 -7.45 -0.51
CA GLY A 58 -16.14 -6.04 -0.23
C GLY A 58 -16.14 -5.15 -1.46
N GLU A 59 -15.18 -5.31 -2.37
CA GLU A 59 -15.16 -4.62 -3.66
C GLU A 59 -16.45 -4.87 -4.45
N ARG A 60 -16.83 -6.15 -4.57
CA ARG A 60 -18.06 -6.55 -5.24
C ARG A 60 -19.27 -5.93 -4.56
N ALA A 61 -19.36 -6.05 -3.24
CA ALA A 61 -20.48 -5.50 -2.48
C ALA A 61 -20.64 -3.99 -2.64
N VAL A 62 -19.53 -3.23 -2.77
CA VAL A 62 -19.56 -1.79 -3.04
C VAL A 62 -20.10 -1.52 -4.43
N LEU A 63 -19.53 -2.16 -5.46
CA LEU A 63 -19.91 -1.92 -6.86
C LEU A 63 -21.34 -2.34 -7.16
N ASP A 64 -21.82 -3.45 -6.60
CA ASP A 64 -23.20 -3.92 -6.77
C ASP A 64 -24.23 -2.99 -6.12
N ASN A 65 -23.88 -2.33 -5.01
CA ASN A 65 -24.79 -1.45 -4.28
C ASN A 65 -24.70 0.02 -4.69
N CYS A 66 -23.56 0.48 -5.23
CA CYS A 66 -23.36 1.85 -5.72
C CYS A 66 -22.48 1.84 -6.96
N ALA A 67 -23.07 1.91 -8.15
CA ALA A 67 -22.31 1.95 -9.41
C ALA A 67 -21.40 3.19 -9.53
N GLU A 68 -21.78 4.28 -8.84
CA GLU A 68 -20.96 5.49 -8.75
C GLU A 68 -19.90 5.35 -7.67
N SER A 69 -19.06 4.30 -7.75
CA SER A 69 -17.99 4.04 -6.78
C SER A 69 -16.63 3.89 -7.47
N VAL A 70 -15.61 4.41 -6.79
CA VAL A 70 -14.20 4.17 -7.08
C VAL A 70 -13.67 3.18 -6.05
N VAL A 71 -13.22 2.00 -6.49
CA VAL A 71 -12.49 1.04 -5.66
C VAL A 71 -11.01 1.23 -5.93
N LEU A 72 -10.23 1.61 -4.92
CA LEU A 72 -8.81 1.90 -5.06
C LEU A 72 -7.99 0.83 -4.35
N ARG A 73 -7.38 -0.09 -5.12
CA ARG A 73 -6.46 -1.11 -4.61
C ARG A 73 -5.09 -0.49 -4.35
N THR A 74 -4.52 -0.79 -3.20
CA THR A 74 -3.19 -0.35 -2.81
C THR A 74 -2.37 -1.48 -2.19
N ALA A 75 -1.07 -1.28 -2.01
CA ALA A 75 -0.15 -2.28 -1.48
C ALA A 75 0.91 -1.65 -0.57
N TRP A 76 1.45 -2.40 0.37
CA TRP A 76 2.62 -2.06 1.21
C TRP A 76 2.53 -0.67 1.84
N LEU A 77 1.37 -0.36 2.40
CA LEU A 77 1.06 0.96 2.96
C LEU A 77 1.88 1.23 4.24
N TYR A 78 2.52 2.40 4.29
CA TYR A 78 3.22 2.90 5.48
C TYR A 78 2.90 4.38 5.72
N GLY A 79 3.09 4.84 6.95
CA GLY A 79 2.82 6.23 7.33
C GLY A 79 3.29 6.54 8.74
N ALA A 80 3.06 7.77 9.18
CA ALA A 80 3.52 8.28 10.48
C ALA A 80 2.79 7.64 11.68
N HIS A 81 1.59 7.11 11.47
CA HIS A 81 0.74 6.61 12.55
C HIS A 81 0.47 5.11 12.42
N GLY A 82 0.39 4.44 13.57
CA GLY A 82 0.08 3.02 13.65
C GLY A 82 1.25 2.09 13.27
N PRO A 83 1.09 0.79 13.51
CA PRO A 83 2.10 -0.20 13.19
C PRO A 83 2.23 -0.37 11.66
N ASN A 84 3.45 -0.25 11.15
CA ASN A 84 3.76 -0.47 9.74
C ASN A 84 5.19 -1.00 9.58
N PHE A 85 5.56 -1.36 8.35
CA PHE A 85 6.86 -1.96 8.05
C PHE A 85 8.01 -1.01 8.36
N VAL A 86 7.93 0.29 8.00
CA VAL A 86 9.00 1.28 8.23
C VAL A 86 9.26 1.42 9.72
N ALA A 87 8.22 1.64 10.53
CA ALA A 87 8.33 1.77 11.98
C ALA A 87 8.93 0.50 12.62
N THR A 88 8.52 -0.69 12.13
CA THR A 88 9.04 -1.98 12.61
C THR A 88 10.52 -2.13 12.28
N MET A 89 10.94 -1.82 11.04
CA MET A 89 12.34 -1.90 10.63
C MET A 89 13.22 -0.93 11.43
N LEU A 90 12.82 0.32 11.55
CA LEU A 90 13.57 1.30 12.36
C LEU A 90 13.76 0.86 13.81
N ARG A 91 12.72 0.30 14.43
CA ARG A 91 12.83 -0.24 15.80
C ARG A 91 13.82 -1.41 15.87
N LEU A 92 13.68 -2.40 14.99
CA LEU A 92 14.55 -3.58 14.98
C LEU A 92 16.00 -3.23 14.69
N MET A 93 16.26 -2.28 13.77
CA MET A 93 17.61 -1.83 13.41
C MET A 93 18.30 -1.04 14.54
N LYS A 94 17.54 -0.39 15.45
CA LYS A 94 18.09 0.23 16.65
C LYS A 94 18.50 -0.81 17.71
N GLU A 95 17.74 -1.90 17.80
CA GLU A 95 17.89 -2.90 18.85
C GLU A 95 18.89 -4.01 18.51
N ARG A 96 19.15 -4.27 17.21
CA ARG A 96 19.86 -5.48 16.75
C ARG A 96 21.03 -5.14 15.83
N PRO A 97 22.14 -5.90 15.90
CA PRO A 97 23.28 -5.72 14.98
C PRO A 97 23.00 -6.27 13.57
N SER A 98 21.99 -7.14 13.42
CA SER A 98 21.54 -7.65 12.11
C SER A 98 20.07 -8.04 12.14
N ILE A 99 19.41 -7.90 10.98
CA ILE A 99 18.04 -8.38 10.75
C ILE A 99 17.98 -9.13 9.43
N GLY A 100 17.13 -10.15 9.35
CA GLY A 100 16.84 -10.85 8.11
C GLY A 100 15.53 -10.38 7.50
N VAL A 101 15.52 -10.09 6.19
CA VAL A 101 14.34 -9.61 5.47
C VAL A 101 14.19 -10.33 4.13
N VAL A 102 12.96 -10.74 3.81
CA VAL A 102 12.64 -11.49 2.59
C VAL A 102 13.00 -10.71 1.33
N ALA A 103 13.74 -11.33 0.41
CA ALA A 103 14.29 -10.74 -0.80
C ALA A 103 13.66 -11.26 -2.11
N ASP A 104 12.82 -12.27 -2.05
CA ASP A 104 12.19 -12.93 -3.20
C ASP A 104 10.68 -12.61 -3.36
N GLN A 105 10.17 -11.64 -2.60
CA GLN A 105 8.82 -11.10 -2.75
C GLN A 105 8.89 -9.68 -3.28
N LYS A 106 8.30 -9.44 -4.46
CA LYS A 106 8.30 -8.15 -5.16
C LYS A 106 6.99 -7.40 -5.00
N GLY A 107 7.08 -6.10 -4.80
CA GLY A 107 5.94 -5.21 -4.67
C GLY A 107 6.35 -3.73 -4.78
N THR A 108 5.45 -2.84 -4.41
CA THR A 108 5.73 -1.41 -4.36
C THR A 108 5.25 -0.81 -3.04
N PRO A 109 6.16 -0.19 -2.25
CA PRO A 109 5.76 0.57 -1.07
C PRO A 109 4.85 1.73 -1.43
N THR A 110 3.89 2.05 -0.56
CA THR A 110 2.98 3.17 -0.74
C THR A 110 2.97 4.05 0.51
N TRP A 111 3.37 5.30 0.37
CA TRP A 111 3.25 6.27 1.44
C TRP A 111 1.80 6.72 1.59
N ALA A 112 1.26 6.64 2.80
CA ALA A 112 -0.13 6.97 3.10
C ALA A 112 -0.48 8.42 2.73
N ALA A 113 0.47 9.37 2.83
CA ALA A 113 0.25 10.75 2.41
C ALA A 113 0.09 10.88 0.88
N ASP A 114 0.83 10.09 0.08
CA ASP A 114 0.64 10.08 -1.38
C ASP A 114 -0.70 9.45 -1.77
N LEU A 115 -1.10 8.36 -1.11
CA LEU A 115 -2.43 7.79 -1.29
C LEU A 115 -3.53 8.80 -0.93
N ALA A 116 -3.38 9.54 0.16
CA ALA A 116 -4.33 10.58 0.56
C ALA A 116 -4.40 11.73 -0.47
N ARG A 117 -3.26 12.16 -1.02
CA ARG A 117 -3.21 13.16 -2.09
C ARG A 117 -3.93 12.65 -3.36
N ALA A 118 -3.73 11.37 -3.73
CA ALA A 118 -4.43 10.77 -4.86
C ALA A 118 -5.94 10.72 -4.63
N ILE A 119 -6.41 10.32 -3.45
CA ILE A 119 -7.83 10.35 -3.07
C ILE A 119 -8.41 11.76 -3.21
N LEU A 120 -7.71 12.76 -2.70
CA LEU A 120 -8.15 14.17 -2.81
C LEU A 120 -8.15 14.66 -4.27
N ALA A 121 -7.17 14.26 -5.08
CA ALA A 121 -7.13 14.59 -6.50
C ALA A 121 -8.31 13.97 -7.26
N ILE A 122 -8.65 12.70 -6.98
CA ILE A 122 -9.84 12.02 -7.52
C ILE A 122 -11.10 12.81 -7.13
N ALA A 123 -11.27 13.10 -5.84
CA ALA A 123 -12.45 13.77 -5.31
C ALA A 123 -12.64 15.17 -5.89
N ARG A 124 -11.57 15.94 -6.04
CA ARG A 124 -11.59 17.32 -6.55
C ARG A 124 -11.65 17.44 -8.07
N SER A 125 -11.37 16.35 -8.80
CA SER A 125 -11.31 16.37 -10.27
C SER A 125 -12.64 16.62 -10.93
N GLY A 126 -13.76 16.37 -10.26
CA GLY A 126 -15.10 16.40 -10.83
C GLY A 126 -15.36 15.32 -11.88
N ARG A 127 -14.38 14.45 -12.17
CA ARG A 127 -14.48 13.38 -13.17
C ARG A 127 -15.31 12.23 -12.62
N LYS A 128 -16.31 11.81 -13.39
CA LYS A 128 -17.19 10.68 -13.06
C LYS A 128 -16.70 9.39 -13.75
N ARG A 129 -15.48 8.97 -13.41
CA ARG A 129 -14.87 7.73 -13.92
C ARG A 129 -14.90 6.70 -12.79
N TYR A 130 -15.93 5.87 -12.76
CA TYR A 130 -16.14 4.90 -11.69
C TYR A 130 -15.53 3.53 -12.04
N GLY A 131 -15.41 2.65 -11.03
CA GLY A 131 -14.88 1.31 -11.18
C GLY A 131 -13.62 1.06 -10.35
N VAL A 132 -12.87 0.02 -10.70
CA VAL A 132 -11.65 -0.38 -10.00
C VAL A 132 -10.44 0.35 -10.57
N TYR A 133 -9.58 0.82 -9.67
CA TYR A 133 -8.30 1.47 -9.94
C TYR A 133 -7.22 0.96 -9.03
N HIS A 134 -5.97 1.13 -9.44
CA HIS A 134 -4.80 0.83 -8.65
C HIS A 134 -4.05 2.12 -8.29
N PHE A 135 -3.59 2.22 -7.05
CA PHE A 135 -2.66 3.26 -6.63
C PHE A 135 -1.62 2.70 -5.66
N THR A 136 -0.36 2.75 -6.08
CA THR A 136 0.84 2.64 -5.24
C THR A 136 1.80 3.74 -5.69
N ASN A 137 2.90 3.96 -4.97
CA ASN A 137 3.99 4.73 -5.55
C ASN A 137 4.52 4.03 -6.81
N SER A 138 5.36 4.67 -7.62
CA SER A 138 5.98 4.05 -8.80
C SER A 138 7.27 3.32 -8.45
N GLY A 139 7.78 2.52 -9.40
CA GLY A 139 8.90 1.62 -9.19
C GLY A 139 8.49 0.30 -8.54
N GLU A 140 9.43 -0.61 -8.42
CA GLU A 140 9.28 -1.90 -7.75
C GLU A 140 10.50 -2.20 -6.88
N THR A 141 10.30 -2.98 -5.84
CA THR A 141 11.36 -3.44 -4.95
C THR A 141 10.96 -4.75 -4.27
N THR A 142 11.85 -5.29 -3.44
CA THR A 142 11.54 -6.39 -2.51
C THR A 142 11.42 -5.85 -1.09
N TRP A 143 10.90 -6.65 -0.15
CA TRP A 143 10.93 -6.26 1.28
C TRP A 143 12.35 -5.98 1.77
N HIS A 144 13.33 -6.77 1.32
CA HIS A 144 14.73 -6.54 1.61
C HIS A 144 15.23 -5.20 1.03
N GLY A 145 14.95 -4.92 -0.24
CA GLY A 145 15.34 -3.65 -0.86
C GLY A 145 14.67 -2.44 -0.18
N PHE A 146 13.41 -2.58 0.25
CA PHE A 146 12.73 -1.56 1.03
C PHE A 146 13.38 -1.35 2.40
N ALA A 147 13.71 -2.44 3.12
CA ALA A 147 14.41 -2.38 4.41
C ALA A 147 15.81 -1.76 4.28
N THR A 148 16.54 -2.06 3.21
CA THR A 148 17.86 -1.48 2.94
C THR A 148 17.78 0.03 2.76
N GLU A 149 16.77 0.54 2.04
CA GLU A 149 16.57 1.98 1.87
C GLU A 149 16.12 2.66 3.17
N ILE A 150 15.28 1.99 3.98
CA ILE A 150 14.92 2.45 5.32
C ILE A 150 16.16 2.57 6.20
N HIS A 151 17.06 1.57 6.15
CA HIS A 151 18.33 1.61 6.89
C HIS A 151 19.19 2.79 6.46
N ARG A 152 19.41 2.96 5.14
CA ARG A 152 20.19 4.08 4.60
C ARG A 152 19.69 5.44 5.09
N LEU A 153 18.39 5.69 4.95
CA LEU A 153 17.76 6.92 5.42
C LEU A 153 17.79 7.05 6.95
N GLY A 154 17.52 5.95 7.66
CA GLY A 154 17.60 5.94 9.12
C GLY A 154 18.99 6.31 9.65
N ARG A 155 20.06 5.91 8.95
CA ARG A 155 21.44 6.33 9.23
C ARG A 155 21.67 7.79 8.89
N GLU A 156 21.25 8.21 7.70
CA GLU A 156 21.40 9.59 7.21
C GLU A 156 20.74 10.63 8.13
N TYR A 157 19.54 10.31 8.65
CA TYR A 157 18.81 11.17 9.58
C TYR A 157 19.15 10.94 11.06
N GLY A 158 20.19 10.16 11.38
CA GLY A 158 20.63 9.90 12.75
C GLY A 158 19.63 9.13 13.62
N ILE A 159 18.62 8.51 13.00
CA ILE A 159 17.61 7.71 13.71
C ILE A 159 18.20 6.35 14.13
N ILE A 160 19.10 5.79 13.33
CA ILE A 160 19.86 4.56 13.60
C ILE A 160 21.30 4.96 13.88
N GLU A 161 21.72 4.93 15.14
CA GLU A 161 23.06 5.34 15.55
C GLU A 161 24.13 4.26 15.29
N ARG A 162 23.77 3.00 15.47
CA ARG A 162 24.66 1.84 15.25
C ARG A 162 24.35 1.21 13.91
N ASP A 163 25.36 0.63 13.28
CA ASP A 163 25.11 -0.12 12.04
C ASP A 163 24.34 -1.41 12.31
N CYS A 164 23.47 -1.75 11.36
CA CYS A 164 22.65 -2.96 11.40
C CYS A 164 22.68 -3.64 10.04
N GLU A 165 23.24 -4.82 9.97
CA GLU A 165 23.29 -5.59 8.73
C GLU A 165 21.88 -6.05 8.33
N VAL A 166 21.45 -5.72 7.11
CA VAL A 166 20.17 -6.17 6.54
C VAL A 166 20.43 -7.37 5.63
N LYS A 167 20.19 -8.57 6.14
CA LYS A 167 20.45 -9.84 5.42
C LYS A 167 19.27 -10.23 4.52
N PRO A 168 19.52 -10.59 3.25
CA PRO A 168 18.46 -11.13 2.40
C PRO A 168 18.09 -12.54 2.88
N LEU A 169 16.80 -12.82 2.99
CA LEU A 169 16.23 -14.13 3.26
C LEU A 169 15.36 -14.57 2.10
N ARG A 170 15.24 -15.87 1.92
CA ARG A 170 14.22 -16.48 1.07
C ARG A 170 12.91 -16.62 1.83
N THR A 171 11.80 -16.70 1.11
CA THR A 171 10.47 -16.87 1.71
C THR A 171 10.38 -18.12 2.58
N ASP A 172 11.04 -19.23 2.20
CA ASP A 172 11.07 -20.49 2.94
C ASP A 172 11.91 -20.42 4.25
N GLU A 173 12.84 -19.47 4.34
CA GLU A 173 13.62 -19.19 5.56
C GLU A 173 12.89 -18.32 6.58
N TYR A 174 11.75 -17.72 6.18
CA TYR A 174 10.96 -16.83 7.04
C TYR A 174 9.50 -17.29 7.13
N PRO A 175 9.21 -18.33 7.93
CA PRO A 175 7.86 -18.87 8.04
C PRO A 175 6.90 -17.85 8.64
N THR A 176 5.82 -17.55 7.89
CA THR A 176 4.73 -16.66 8.33
C THR A 176 3.40 -17.42 8.36
N LYS A 177 2.50 -17.03 9.29
CA LYS A 177 1.16 -17.63 9.36
C LYS A 177 0.31 -17.39 8.10
N ALA A 178 0.55 -16.31 7.39
CA ALA A 178 -0.15 -15.95 6.16
C ALA A 178 0.81 -16.09 4.96
N LYS A 179 0.39 -16.81 3.92
CA LYS A 179 1.12 -16.86 2.65
C LYS A 179 1.12 -15.45 2.03
N ARG A 180 2.30 -14.89 1.82
CA ARG A 180 2.46 -13.60 1.14
C ARG A 180 2.66 -13.82 -0.36
N PRO A 181 2.15 -12.93 -1.23
CA PRO A 181 2.36 -13.02 -2.66
C PRO A 181 3.84 -12.88 -3.03
N ALA A 182 4.31 -13.68 -3.98
CA ALA A 182 5.66 -13.53 -4.53
C ALA A 182 5.78 -12.26 -5.39
N TYR A 183 4.68 -11.85 -6.03
CA TYR A 183 4.59 -10.66 -6.86
C TYR A 183 3.29 -9.90 -6.57
N SER A 184 3.38 -8.59 -6.31
CA SER A 184 2.23 -7.75 -5.99
C SER A 184 2.31 -6.34 -6.60
N VAL A 185 3.11 -6.15 -7.63
CA VAL A 185 3.19 -4.85 -8.31
C VAL A 185 1.90 -4.58 -9.07
N LEU A 186 1.34 -3.39 -8.89
CA LEU A 186 0.09 -2.94 -9.54
C LEU A 186 0.41 -1.94 -10.66
N SER A 187 -0.25 -2.04 -11.82
CA SER A 187 -0.20 -0.99 -12.86
C SER A 187 -0.98 0.24 -12.38
N LYS A 188 -0.46 1.42 -12.70
CA LYS A 188 -1.07 2.73 -12.42
C LYS A 188 -1.48 3.46 -13.69
N ASP A 189 -1.49 2.79 -14.84
CA ASP A 189 -1.73 3.44 -16.13
C ASP A 189 -3.18 3.94 -16.25
N LYS A 190 -4.14 3.14 -15.80
CA LYS A 190 -5.56 3.51 -15.80
C LYS A 190 -5.83 4.75 -14.95
N ILE A 191 -5.33 4.79 -13.71
CA ILE A 191 -5.59 5.93 -12.83
C ILE A 191 -4.94 7.21 -13.35
N LYS A 192 -3.75 7.13 -13.95
CA LYS A 192 -3.06 8.27 -14.59
C LYS A 192 -3.82 8.79 -15.82
N ALA A 193 -4.44 7.90 -16.60
CA ALA A 193 -5.23 8.28 -17.77
C ALA A 193 -6.54 8.98 -17.37
N ASP A 194 -7.20 8.46 -16.33
CA ASP A 194 -8.53 8.90 -15.96
C ASP A 194 -8.56 10.08 -14.96
N TYR A 195 -7.52 10.23 -14.13
CA TYR A 195 -7.48 11.22 -13.04
C TYR A 195 -6.18 12.03 -13.01
N PRO A 196 -6.21 13.28 -12.51
CA PRO A 196 -5.02 14.11 -12.38
C PRO A 196 -4.21 13.74 -11.13
N VAL A 197 -3.80 12.46 -11.03
CA VAL A 197 -3.03 11.96 -9.88
C VAL A 197 -1.53 11.97 -10.17
N GLU A 198 -0.75 12.42 -9.21
CA GLU A 198 0.69 12.18 -9.18
C GLU A 198 0.96 10.78 -8.62
N VAL A 199 1.93 10.08 -9.23
CA VAL A 199 2.41 8.77 -8.77
C VAL A 199 3.92 8.87 -8.57
N PRO A 200 4.38 9.41 -7.43
CA PRO A 200 5.81 9.58 -7.15
C PRO A 200 6.54 8.24 -7.05
N ASP A 201 7.84 8.25 -7.32
CA ASP A 201 8.71 7.09 -7.07
C ASP A 201 8.76 6.76 -5.56
N TRP A 202 8.79 5.48 -5.22
CA TRP A 202 8.70 5.01 -3.84
C TRP A 202 9.90 5.46 -2.98
N LYS A 203 11.11 5.57 -3.56
CA LYS A 203 12.29 6.07 -2.83
C LYS A 203 12.16 7.55 -2.51
N ARG A 204 11.68 8.33 -3.50
CA ARG A 204 11.38 9.75 -3.29
C ARG A 204 10.34 9.95 -2.18
N SER A 205 9.28 9.15 -2.20
CA SER A 205 8.23 9.21 -1.17
C SER A 205 8.75 8.79 0.20
N LEU A 206 9.62 7.78 0.26
CA LEU A 206 10.24 7.37 1.51
C LEU A 206 11.18 8.46 2.07
N ALA A 207 12.00 9.10 1.22
CA ALA A 207 12.84 10.22 1.64
C ALA A 207 12.00 11.37 2.22
N ARG A 208 10.92 11.76 1.54
CA ARG A 208 9.99 12.78 2.05
C ARG A 208 9.33 12.38 3.37
N TYR A 209 8.98 11.11 3.53
CA TYR A 209 8.45 10.61 4.81
C TYR A 209 9.47 10.83 5.95
N PHE A 210 10.76 10.57 5.71
CA PHE A 210 11.81 10.80 6.71
C PHE A 210 12.02 12.29 6.99
N GLU A 211 12.00 13.14 5.97
CA GLU A 211 12.05 14.60 6.13
C GLU A 211 10.92 15.10 7.02
N GLU A 212 9.67 14.75 6.71
CA GLU A 212 8.50 15.18 7.48
C GLU A 212 8.53 14.65 8.92
N ALA A 213 8.97 13.39 9.14
CA ALA A 213 9.11 12.81 10.46
C ALA A 213 10.23 13.47 11.28
N HIS A 214 11.33 13.86 10.64
CA HIS A 214 12.45 14.57 11.30
C HIS A 214 12.02 15.97 11.75
N TYR A 215 11.35 16.74 10.88
CA TYR A 215 10.87 18.08 11.23
C TYR A 215 9.80 18.09 12.32
N THR A 216 8.96 17.07 12.39
CA THR A 216 7.93 16.96 13.45
C THR A 216 8.50 16.56 14.81
N ASN A 217 9.66 15.91 14.86
CA ASN A 217 10.33 15.47 16.08
C ASN A 217 11.51 16.37 16.51
N ALA A 218 11.86 17.39 15.72
CA ALA A 218 12.87 18.37 16.11
C ALA A 218 12.32 19.19 17.31
N PRO A 219 13.12 19.39 18.39
CA PRO A 219 12.70 20.22 19.49
C PRO A 219 12.39 21.62 18.96
N LYS A 220 11.16 22.08 19.22
CA LYS A 220 10.78 23.47 18.93
C LYS A 220 11.58 24.35 19.86
N HIS A 221 12.62 24.99 19.34
CA HIS A 221 13.40 26.03 20.05
C HIS A 221 12.55 27.28 20.27
#